data_ecc06630bca33dadf68ebd90e8fe4fe9
#
_entry.id   ecc06630bca33dadf68ebd90e8fe4fe9
#
_cell.length_a   1.000
_cell.length_b   1.000
_cell.length_c   1.000
_cell.angle_alpha   90.00
_cell.angle_beta   90.00
_cell.angle_gamma   90.00
#
_symmetry.space_group_name_H-M   'P 1'
#
loop_
_entity.id
_entity.type
_entity.pdbx_description
1 polymer ?
#
loop_
_entity_poly.entity_id
_entity_poly.type
_entity_poly.pdbx_seq_one_letter_code
_entity_poly.pdbx_strand_id
1 'polypeptide(L)'
;MELSKTQEEILASSAPVIFVQSSAASGKTRLLTEKIRQSISRAKKLVAFTFTNMAAAEIRSRLNVENSDVIWIGTIHSYCARCLLRAGVTEAGKYLADERFDDLFKLALQHPNAFPSLDICLLDEAQDSNKDQFDFIFSIIKSAEYFVVYDLRQCIYRWNGSRPDLLMEWTEKLGATIYSMDENSRNGSDILDFARDIIRKNKMSDFSIPMRGVRGRVIELPFSIKYLVDEIKSTSNYGDWMVLARTNAEVDDIFDKLTDAGIPCDTFKQGDLSKDELSEKMKANTVKVLTIHSSKGLETRYVAVYDSRMWNEEEVCISYVAATRARDRLIWFTKPVVKKKPRRNSMTSWE
;
A
#
# COMPACT_ATOMS: atom_id res chain seq x y z
N MET A 1 -8.77 16.56 -13.12
CA MET A 1 -7.41 16.17 -13.60
C MET A 1 -7.62 15.19 -14.74
N GLU A 2 -7.03 15.40 -15.90
CA GLU A 2 -7.13 14.51 -17.07
C GLU A 2 -6.33 13.23 -16.86
N LEU A 3 -6.67 12.15 -17.55
CA LEU A 3 -5.89 10.92 -17.58
C LEU A 3 -4.53 11.18 -18.25
N SER A 4 -3.50 10.43 -17.87
CA SER A 4 -2.27 10.45 -18.64
C SER A 4 -2.43 9.64 -19.93
N LYS A 5 -1.57 9.92 -20.90
CA LYS A 5 -1.57 9.19 -22.17
C LYS A 5 -1.42 7.68 -21.95
N THR A 6 -0.55 7.27 -21.04
CA THR A 6 -0.37 5.88 -20.64
C THR A 6 -1.65 5.27 -20.06
N GLN A 7 -2.36 6.01 -19.20
CA GLN A 7 -3.63 5.56 -18.64
C GLN A 7 -4.71 5.40 -19.72
N GLU A 8 -4.78 6.32 -20.69
CA GLU A 8 -5.70 6.24 -21.82
C GLU A 8 -5.41 5.01 -22.70
N GLU A 9 -4.14 4.74 -23.02
CA GLU A 9 -3.72 3.57 -23.78
C GLU A 9 -4.11 2.26 -23.08
N ILE A 10 -3.89 2.15 -21.78
CA ILE A 10 -4.27 0.97 -20.98
C ILE A 10 -5.79 0.78 -20.99
N LEU A 11 -6.55 1.85 -20.80
CA LEU A 11 -8.03 1.80 -20.79
C LEU A 11 -8.62 1.47 -22.16
N ALA A 12 -7.95 1.83 -23.25
CA ALA A 12 -8.35 1.53 -24.61
C ALA A 12 -8.02 0.10 -25.04
N SER A 13 -7.20 -0.62 -24.28
CA SER A 13 -6.79 -2.00 -24.61
C SER A 13 -8.00 -2.95 -24.62
N SER A 14 -8.05 -3.80 -25.64
CA SER A 14 -9.02 -4.88 -25.79
C SER A 14 -8.53 -6.24 -25.28
N ALA A 15 -7.31 -6.31 -24.70
CA ALA A 15 -6.79 -7.54 -24.15
C ALA A 15 -7.68 -8.06 -23.00
N PRO A 16 -8.01 -9.37 -22.97
CA PRO A 16 -8.90 -9.91 -21.94
C PRO A 16 -8.22 -10.00 -20.58
N VAL A 17 -6.91 -10.10 -20.53
CA VAL A 17 -6.14 -10.16 -19.28
C VAL A 17 -5.07 -9.07 -19.33
N ILE A 18 -5.23 -8.08 -18.44
CA ILE A 18 -4.33 -6.93 -18.35
C ILE A 18 -3.72 -6.88 -16.96
N PHE A 19 -2.39 -6.85 -16.90
CA PHE A 19 -1.62 -6.63 -15.69
C PHE A 19 -0.87 -5.30 -15.82
N VAL A 20 -1.07 -4.39 -14.85
CA VAL A 20 -0.47 -3.07 -14.85
C VAL A 20 0.57 -2.99 -13.74
N GLN A 21 1.83 -3.05 -14.10
CA GLN A 21 2.93 -2.74 -13.21
C GLN A 21 3.02 -1.22 -13.06
N SER A 22 2.90 -0.73 -11.84
CA SER A 22 2.81 0.70 -11.60
C SER A 22 3.89 1.16 -10.64
N SER A 23 4.28 2.42 -10.74
CA SER A 23 5.15 3.09 -9.77
C SER A 23 4.36 3.67 -8.60
N ALA A 24 5.07 4.08 -7.54
CA ALA A 24 4.48 4.91 -6.50
C ALA A 24 3.88 6.18 -7.12
N ALA A 25 2.69 6.54 -6.69
CA ALA A 25 1.99 7.77 -7.13
C ALA A 25 1.72 7.89 -8.65
N SER A 26 1.68 6.79 -9.38
CA SER A 26 1.34 6.76 -10.81
C SER A 26 -0.16 6.83 -11.11
N GLY A 27 -1.01 6.88 -10.06
CA GLY A 27 -2.45 6.96 -10.23
C GLY A 27 -3.15 5.60 -10.37
N LYS A 28 -2.61 4.53 -9.74
CA LYS A 28 -3.21 3.19 -9.71
C LYS A 28 -4.72 3.20 -9.44
N THR A 29 -5.11 3.75 -8.30
CA THR A 29 -6.53 3.79 -7.88
C THR A 29 -7.39 4.56 -8.86
N ARG A 30 -6.85 5.60 -9.49
CA ARG A 30 -7.55 6.37 -10.53
C ARG A 30 -7.78 5.52 -11.77
N LEU A 31 -6.75 4.86 -12.28
CA LEU A 31 -6.86 3.96 -13.42
C LEU A 31 -7.89 2.86 -13.16
N LEU A 32 -7.83 2.22 -11.99
CA LEU A 32 -8.79 1.20 -11.57
C LEU A 32 -10.22 1.77 -11.54
N THR A 33 -10.42 2.95 -10.94
CA THR A 33 -11.72 3.63 -10.87
C THR A 33 -12.29 3.91 -12.25
N GLU A 34 -11.47 4.37 -13.19
CA GLU A 34 -11.89 4.60 -14.58
C GLU A 34 -12.24 3.31 -15.32
N LYS A 35 -11.47 2.23 -15.10
CA LYS A 35 -11.80 0.91 -15.67
C LYS A 35 -13.11 0.38 -15.13
N ILE A 36 -13.39 0.55 -13.83
CA ILE A 36 -14.69 0.21 -13.24
C ILE A 36 -15.80 1.05 -13.88
N ARG A 37 -15.62 2.37 -14.02
CA ARG A 37 -16.60 3.27 -14.65
C ARG A 37 -16.94 2.84 -16.09
N GLN A 38 -15.92 2.53 -16.90
CA GLN A 38 -16.12 2.01 -18.25
C GLN A 38 -16.87 0.66 -18.24
N SER A 39 -16.59 -0.22 -17.28
CA SER A 39 -17.26 -1.51 -17.17
C SER A 39 -18.73 -1.34 -16.80
N ILE A 40 -19.04 -0.43 -15.88
CA ILE A 40 -20.42 -0.08 -15.50
C ILE A 40 -21.18 0.51 -16.71
N SER A 41 -20.58 1.42 -17.47
CA SER A 41 -21.21 2.03 -18.63
C SER A 41 -21.53 1.02 -19.76
N ARG A 42 -20.83 -0.11 -19.78
CA ARG A 42 -21.05 -1.24 -20.68
C ARG A 42 -21.94 -2.32 -20.09
N ALA A 43 -22.60 -2.04 -18.96
CA ALA A 43 -23.47 -2.97 -18.21
C ALA A 43 -22.81 -4.32 -17.85
N LYS A 44 -21.49 -4.33 -17.64
CA LYS A 44 -20.75 -5.52 -17.24
C LYS A 44 -21.04 -5.92 -15.80
N LYS A 45 -21.15 -7.23 -15.58
CA LYS A 45 -21.15 -7.83 -14.25
C LYS A 45 -19.71 -7.86 -13.74
N LEU A 46 -19.42 -7.10 -12.70
CA LEU A 46 -18.06 -6.87 -12.23
C LEU A 46 -17.86 -7.13 -10.75
N VAL A 47 -16.63 -7.54 -10.41
CA VAL A 47 -16.08 -7.49 -9.06
C VAL A 47 -14.77 -6.70 -9.07
N ALA A 48 -14.60 -5.79 -8.11
CA ALA A 48 -13.35 -5.10 -7.89
C ALA A 48 -12.87 -5.34 -6.46
N PHE A 49 -11.73 -5.99 -6.34
CA PHE A 49 -11.09 -6.29 -5.08
C PHE A 49 -10.09 -5.21 -4.70
N THR A 50 -10.19 -4.77 -3.45
CA THR A 50 -9.24 -3.87 -2.82
C THR A 50 -8.68 -4.50 -1.55
N PHE A 51 -7.50 -4.05 -1.12
CA PHE A 51 -6.86 -4.59 0.08
C PHE A 51 -7.62 -4.22 1.37
N THR A 52 -8.26 -3.04 1.43
CA THR A 52 -8.98 -2.55 2.61
C THR A 52 -10.42 -2.15 2.30
N ASN A 53 -11.30 -2.28 3.30
CA ASN A 53 -12.68 -1.79 3.21
C ASN A 53 -12.75 -0.28 2.96
N MET A 54 -11.77 0.48 3.45
CA MET A 54 -11.69 1.92 3.27
C MET A 54 -11.42 2.30 1.80
N ALA A 55 -10.45 1.63 1.15
CA ALA A 55 -10.20 1.82 -0.29
C ALA A 55 -11.44 1.48 -1.13
N ALA A 56 -12.13 0.38 -0.79
CA ALA A 56 -13.37 0.01 -1.45
C ALA A 56 -14.46 1.09 -1.28
N ALA A 57 -14.63 1.60 -0.06
CA ALA A 57 -15.61 2.66 0.21
C ALA A 57 -15.28 3.95 -0.54
N GLU A 58 -14.01 4.31 -0.66
CA GLU A 58 -13.57 5.47 -1.44
C GLU A 58 -13.91 5.32 -2.92
N ILE A 59 -13.63 4.16 -3.51
CA ILE A 59 -13.96 3.89 -4.93
C ILE A 59 -15.48 3.96 -5.14
N ARG A 60 -16.28 3.32 -4.28
CA ARG A 60 -17.74 3.40 -4.38
C ARG A 60 -18.27 4.84 -4.30
N SER A 61 -17.75 5.61 -3.36
CA SER A 61 -18.11 7.02 -3.18
C SER A 61 -17.77 7.86 -4.43
N ARG A 62 -16.59 7.68 -5.01
CA ARG A 62 -16.16 8.37 -6.24
C ARG A 62 -17.02 8.02 -7.47
N LEU A 63 -17.53 6.79 -7.50
CA LEU A 63 -18.36 6.30 -8.59
C LEU A 63 -19.85 6.53 -8.35
N ASN A 64 -20.25 6.90 -7.12
CA ASN A 64 -21.63 6.99 -6.66
C ASN A 64 -22.40 5.67 -6.90
N VAL A 65 -21.82 4.55 -6.48
CA VAL A 65 -22.39 3.21 -6.63
C VAL A 65 -22.44 2.46 -5.31
N GLU A 66 -23.47 1.62 -5.18
CA GLU A 66 -23.59 0.66 -4.09
C GLU A 66 -23.37 -0.78 -4.59
N ASN A 67 -22.96 -1.66 -3.67
CA ASN A 67 -22.79 -3.05 -3.99
C ASN A 67 -24.14 -3.73 -4.30
N SER A 68 -24.17 -4.48 -5.41
CA SER A 68 -25.33 -5.20 -5.89
C SER A 68 -24.96 -6.60 -6.37
N ASP A 69 -25.83 -7.25 -7.13
CA ASP A 69 -25.53 -8.54 -7.77
C ASP A 69 -24.74 -8.41 -9.07
N VAL A 70 -24.71 -7.20 -9.61
CA VAL A 70 -23.99 -6.88 -10.85
C VAL A 70 -22.66 -6.18 -10.56
N ILE A 71 -22.62 -5.35 -9.52
CA ILE A 71 -21.45 -4.57 -9.14
C ILE A 71 -21.08 -4.91 -7.71
N TRP A 72 -19.87 -5.40 -7.50
CA TRP A 72 -19.28 -5.55 -6.17
C TRP A 72 -17.92 -4.88 -6.09
N ILE A 73 -17.73 -3.99 -5.10
CA ILE A 73 -16.46 -3.34 -4.79
C ILE A 73 -16.19 -3.54 -3.30
N GLY A 74 -15.17 -4.33 -2.96
CA GLY A 74 -14.88 -4.71 -1.58
C GLY A 74 -13.62 -5.54 -1.43
N THR A 75 -13.42 -6.13 -0.24
CA THR A 75 -12.30 -7.04 0.00
C THR A 75 -12.60 -8.43 -0.54
N ILE A 76 -11.56 -9.20 -0.83
CA ILE A 76 -11.67 -10.59 -1.31
C ILE A 76 -12.47 -11.44 -0.32
N HIS A 77 -12.15 -11.32 0.98
CA HIS A 77 -12.81 -12.07 2.04
C HIS A 77 -14.32 -11.78 2.14
N SER A 78 -14.68 -10.49 2.09
CA SER A 78 -16.08 -10.06 2.14
C SER A 78 -16.89 -10.59 0.95
N TYR A 79 -16.30 -10.61 -0.25
CA TYR A 79 -16.95 -11.17 -1.43
C TYR A 79 -17.12 -12.68 -1.32
N CYS A 80 -16.07 -13.39 -0.90
CA CYS A 80 -16.09 -14.83 -0.69
C CYS A 80 -17.22 -15.22 0.27
N ALA A 81 -17.26 -14.60 1.46
CA ALA A 81 -18.29 -14.87 2.46
C ALA A 81 -19.71 -14.55 1.94
N ARG A 82 -19.89 -13.41 1.24
CA ARG A 82 -21.18 -13.03 0.66
C ARG A 82 -21.71 -14.09 -0.31
N CYS A 83 -20.86 -14.59 -1.21
CA CYS A 83 -21.28 -15.59 -2.20
C CYS A 83 -21.66 -16.91 -1.54
N LEU A 84 -20.86 -17.37 -0.57
CA LEU A 84 -21.12 -18.58 0.18
C LEU A 84 -22.42 -18.47 1.01
N LEU A 85 -22.63 -17.37 1.72
CA LEU A 85 -23.86 -17.13 2.49
C LEU A 85 -25.11 -17.15 1.60
N ARG A 86 -25.04 -16.56 0.39
CA ARG A 86 -26.13 -16.59 -0.60
C ARG A 86 -26.43 -17.99 -1.12
N ALA A 87 -25.41 -18.83 -1.18
CA ALA A 87 -25.55 -20.25 -1.53
C ALA A 87 -26.04 -21.12 -0.37
N GLY A 88 -26.35 -20.54 0.80
CA GLY A 88 -26.83 -21.23 1.99
C GLY A 88 -25.73 -21.81 2.88
N VAL A 89 -24.46 -21.48 2.63
CA VAL A 89 -23.30 -21.93 3.43
C VAL A 89 -23.09 -20.97 4.59
N THR A 90 -23.78 -21.23 5.71
CA THR A 90 -23.88 -20.29 6.85
C THR A 90 -22.59 -20.11 7.65
N GLU A 91 -21.71 -21.13 7.66
CA GLU A 91 -20.42 -21.11 8.34
C GLU A 91 -19.50 -19.98 7.84
N ALA A 92 -19.67 -19.56 6.58
CA ALA A 92 -18.89 -18.48 5.99
C ALA A 92 -19.00 -17.15 6.77
N GLY A 93 -20.18 -16.86 7.34
CA GLY A 93 -20.38 -15.68 8.17
C GLY A 93 -19.55 -15.71 9.46
N LYS A 94 -19.48 -16.89 10.10
CA LYS A 94 -18.68 -17.09 11.30
C LYS A 94 -17.18 -16.98 10.98
N TYR A 95 -16.71 -17.62 9.90
CA TYR A 95 -15.30 -17.57 9.52
C TYR A 95 -14.86 -16.14 9.17
N LEU A 96 -15.72 -15.34 8.54
CA LEU A 96 -15.43 -13.93 8.30
C LEU A 96 -15.36 -13.12 9.60
N ALA A 97 -16.30 -13.33 10.53
CA ALA A 97 -16.35 -12.59 11.79
C ALA A 97 -15.17 -12.95 12.73
N ASP A 98 -14.75 -14.21 12.72
CA ASP A 98 -13.63 -14.73 13.52
C ASP A 98 -12.25 -14.54 12.81
N GLU A 99 -12.21 -13.84 11.67
CA GLU A 99 -11.02 -13.65 10.81
C GLU A 99 -10.32 -14.96 10.40
N ARG A 100 -11.07 -16.06 10.32
CA ARG A 100 -10.59 -17.38 9.90
C ARG A 100 -10.56 -17.48 8.37
N PHE A 101 -9.71 -16.68 7.75
CA PHE A 101 -9.71 -16.51 6.29
C PHE A 101 -9.27 -17.76 5.52
N ASP A 102 -8.33 -18.53 6.06
CA ASP A 102 -7.90 -19.80 5.45
C ASP A 102 -9.07 -20.82 5.40
N ASP A 103 -9.88 -20.88 6.45
CA ASP A 103 -11.06 -21.76 6.48
C ASP A 103 -12.14 -21.27 5.52
N LEU A 104 -12.29 -19.95 5.39
CA LEU A 104 -13.20 -19.35 4.42
C LEU A 104 -12.83 -19.71 2.98
N PHE A 105 -11.55 -19.68 2.61
CA PHE A 105 -11.11 -20.07 1.26
C PHE A 105 -11.19 -21.58 1.03
N LYS A 106 -10.91 -22.42 2.04
CA LYS A 106 -11.15 -23.88 1.96
C LYS A 106 -12.63 -24.18 1.71
N LEU A 107 -13.53 -23.44 2.38
CA LEU A 107 -14.95 -23.56 2.17
C LEU A 107 -15.36 -23.16 0.74
N ALA A 108 -14.75 -22.12 0.18
CA ALA A 108 -14.97 -21.71 -1.20
C ALA A 108 -14.56 -22.79 -2.22
N LEU A 109 -13.47 -23.52 -1.96
CA LEU A 109 -13.03 -24.64 -2.80
C LEU A 109 -14.05 -25.79 -2.80
N GLN A 110 -14.75 -26.01 -1.69
CA GLN A 110 -15.80 -27.03 -1.57
C GLN A 110 -17.12 -26.61 -2.27
N HIS A 111 -17.34 -25.31 -2.45
CA HIS A 111 -18.56 -24.74 -3.03
C HIS A 111 -18.30 -23.85 -4.25
N PRO A 112 -17.60 -24.32 -5.30
CA PRO A 112 -17.22 -23.48 -6.44
C PRO A 112 -18.43 -22.92 -7.21
N ASN A 113 -19.57 -23.59 -7.13
CA ASN A 113 -20.82 -23.15 -7.77
C ASN A 113 -21.52 -21.98 -7.03
N ALA A 114 -21.06 -21.62 -5.83
CA ALA A 114 -21.54 -20.44 -5.12
C ALA A 114 -21.12 -19.13 -5.82
N PHE A 115 -20.11 -19.19 -6.68
CA PHE A 115 -19.53 -18.00 -7.32
C PHE A 115 -20.07 -17.81 -8.73
N PRO A 116 -20.74 -16.69 -9.01
CA PRO A 116 -21.31 -16.44 -10.33
C PRO A 116 -20.21 -16.10 -11.35
N SER A 117 -20.45 -16.40 -12.63
CA SER A 117 -19.60 -15.92 -13.71
C SER A 117 -19.67 -14.39 -13.81
N LEU A 118 -18.54 -13.77 -14.11
CA LEU A 118 -18.34 -12.34 -14.21
C LEU A 118 -17.90 -11.96 -15.63
N ASP A 119 -18.19 -10.73 -16.03
CA ASP A 119 -17.62 -10.17 -17.26
C ASP A 119 -16.19 -9.65 -16.99
N ILE A 120 -15.96 -9.05 -15.80
CA ILE A 120 -14.63 -8.56 -15.44
C ILE A 120 -14.37 -8.70 -13.93
N CYS A 121 -13.17 -9.15 -13.59
CA CYS A 121 -12.59 -9.16 -12.26
C CYS A 121 -11.41 -8.18 -12.19
N LEU A 122 -11.48 -7.23 -11.26
CA LEU A 122 -10.44 -6.23 -11.05
C LEU A 122 -9.77 -6.47 -9.69
N LEU A 123 -8.43 -6.28 -9.63
CA LEU A 123 -7.66 -6.44 -8.40
C LEU A 123 -6.69 -5.27 -8.21
N ASP A 124 -6.84 -4.56 -7.10
CA ASP A 124 -5.91 -3.49 -6.68
C ASP A 124 -4.86 -4.04 -5.70
N GLU A 125 -3.67 -3.45 -5.71
CA GLU A 125 -2.55 -3.79 -4.83
C GLU A 125 -2.24 -5.31 -4.81
N ALA A 126 -2.24 -5.94 -5.99
CA ALA A 126 -2.14 -7.40 -6.12
C ALA A 126 -0.86 -7.99 -5.49
N GLN A 127 0.23 -7.21 -5.36
CA GLN A 127 1.46 -7.65 -4.71
C GLN A 127 1.28 -7.99 -3.22
N ASP A 128 0.18 -7.55 -2.60
CA ASP A 128 -0.11 -7.84 -1.19
C ASP A 128 -0.93 -9.12 -0.99
N SER A 129 -1.36 -9.78 -2.07
CA SER A 129 -2.16 -11.00 -2.00
C SER A 129 -1.31 -12.22 -1.63
N ASN A 130 -1.91 -13.13 -0.84
CA ASN A 130 -1.34 -14.42 -0.51
C ASN A 130 -1.77 -15.52 -1.52
N LYS A 131 -1.26 -16.74 -1.32
CA LYS A 131 -1.56 -17.88 -2.20
C LYS A 131 -3.06 -18.16 -2.31
N ASP A 132 -3.76 -18.24 -1.18
CA ASP A 132 -5.17 -18.61 -1.16
C ASP A 132 -6.06 -17.58 -1.84
N GLN A 133 -5.68 -16.29 -1.74
CA GLN A 133 -6.34 -15.20 -2.45
C GLN A 133 -6.12 -15.29 -3.97
N PHE A 134 -4.90 -15.61 -4.43
CA PHE A 134 -4.64 -15.81 -5.85
C PHE A 134 -5.38 -17.03 -6.39
N ASP A 135 -5.36 -18.15 -5.68
CA ASP A 135 -6.08 -19.36 -6.07
C ASP A 135 -7.59 -19.10 -6.13
N PHE A 136 -8.14 -18.36 -5.17
CA PHE A 136 -9.54 -17.95 -5.20
C PHE A 136 -9.86 -17.08 -6.42
N ILE A 137 -9.08 -16.04 -6.69
CA ILE A 137 -9.33 -15.09 -7.79
C ILE A 137 -9.19 -15.76 -9.15
N PHE A 138 -8.12 -16.53 -9.37
CA PHE A 138 -7.76 -17.02 -10.70
C PHE A 138 -8.21 -18.45 -10.99
N SER A 139 -8.64 -19.21 -9.97
CA SER A 139 -9.10 -20.59 -10.17
C SER A 139 -10.59 -20.79 -9.83
N ILE A 140 -11.14 -20.06 -8.87
CA ILE A 140 -12.54 -20.19 -8.43
C ILE A 140 -13.43 -19.15 -9.10
N ILE A 141 -13.01 -17.89 -9.13
CA ILE A 141 -13.74 -16.82 -9.80
C ILE A 141 -13.64 -17.01 -11.32
N LYS A 142 -14.80 -17.22 -11.95
CA LYS A 142 -14.89 -17.33 -13.41
C LYS A 142 -15.13 -15.94 -14.00
N SER A 143 -14.13 -15.36 -14.63
CA SER A 143 -14.22 -14.06 -15.27
C SER A 143 -13.76 -14.12 -16.72
N ALA A 144 -14.45 -13.37 -17.60
CA ALA A 144 -14.07 -13.22 -19.01
C ALA A 144 -12.86 -12.29 -19.17
N GLU A 145 -12.76 -11.29 -18.31
CA GLU A 145 -11.66 -10.33 -18.29
C GLU A 145 -11.05 -10.21 -16.89
N TYR A 146 -9.72 -10.01 -16.83
CA TYR A 146 -9.02 -9.67 -15.60
C TYR A 146 -8.24 -8.36 -15.78
N PHE A 147 -8.35 -7.48 -14.80
CA PHE A 147 -7.60 -6.22 -14.75
C PHE A 147 -6.90 -6.07 -13.41
N VAL A 148 -5.60 -6.27 -13.39
CA VAL A 148 -4.79 -6.40 -12.17
C VAL A 148 -3.80 -5.25 -12.10
N VAL A 149 -3.76 -4.53 -10.97
CA VAL A 149 -2.82 -3.43 -10.74
C VAL A 149 -1.92 -3.75 -9.56
N TYR A 150 -0.61 -3.55 -9.71
CA TYR A 150 0.38 -3.90 -8.70
C TYR A 150 1.63 -3.01 -8.73
N ASP A 151 2.36 -3.01 -7.61
CA ASP A 151 3.71 -2.44 -7.49
C ASP A 151 4.58 -3.33 -6.60
N LEU A 152 5.47 -4.12 -7.20
CA LEU A 152 6.34 -5.04 -6.47
C LEU A 152 7.26 -4.33 -5.45
N ARG A 153 7.56 -3.04 -5.67
CA ARG A 153 8.38 -2.22 -4.75
C ARG A 153 7.62 -1.81 -3.49
N GLN A 154 6.29 -1.94 -3.49
CA GLN A 154 5.42 -1.66 -2.35
C GLN A 154 4.89 -2.93 -1.66
N CYS A 155 5.51 -4.09 -1.90
CA CYS A 155 5.18 -5.34 -1.21
C CYS A 155 5.78 -5.32 0.20
N ILE A 156 4.97 -4.96 1.19
CA ILE A 156 5.39 -4.81 2.60
C ILE A 156 4.65 -5.74 3.57
N TYR A 157 3.90 -6.71 3.05
CA TYR A 157 3.11 -7.67 3.83
C TYR A 157 3.58 -9.11 3.67
N ARG A 158 4.87 -9.36 3.35
CA ARG A 158 5.42 -10.73 3.25
C ARG A 158 5.30 -11.48 4.58
N TRP A 159 5.44 -10.79 5.70
CA TRP A 159 5.22 -11.33 7.04
C TRP A 159 3.76 -11.82 7.26
N ASN A 160 2.81 -11.30 6.49
CA ASN A 160 1.39 -11.71 6.47
C ASN A 160 1.07 -12.63 5.28
N GLY A 161 2.07 -13.27 4.69
CA GLY A 161 1.91 -14.28 3.65
C GLY A 161 1.79 -13.77 2.22
N SER A 162 2.03 -12.48 1.93
CA SER A 162 2.03 -11.96 0.55
C SER A 162 3.05 -12.67 -0.33
N ARG A 163 2.65 -13.04 -1.55
CA ARG A 163 3.41 -13.84 -2.48
C ARG A 163 3.54 -13.16 -3.86
N PRO A 164 4.37 -12.10 -3.98
CA PRO A 164 4.58 -11.41 -5.26
C PRO A 164 5.19 -12.32 -6.35
N ASP A 165 5.87 -13.39 -5.97
CA ASP A 165 6.36 -14.44 -6.88
C ASP A 165 5.19 -15.15 -7.58
N LEU A 166 4.15 -15.54 -6.85
CA LEU A 166 2.95 -16.16 -7.42
C LEU A 166 2.20 -15.21 -8.36
N LEU A 167 2.23 -13.91 -8.08
CA LEU A 167 1.65 -12.92 -9.01
C LEU A 167 2.30 -13.00 -10.39
N MET A 168 3.62 -13.14 -10.46
CA MET A 168 4.34 -13.27 -11.72
C MET A 168 4.05 -14.61 -12.41
N GLU A 169 3.96 -15.70 -11.65
CA GLU A 169 3.55 -17.01 -12.21
C GLU A 169 2.13 -16.95 -12.82
N TRP A 170 1.18 -16.29 -12.13
CA TRP A 170 -0.17 -16.10 -12.68
C TRP A 170 -0.20 -15.20 -13.91
N THR A 171 0.67 -14.19 -13.98
CA THR A 171 0.83 -13.33 -15.17
C THR A 171 1.17 -14.16 -16.40
N GLU A 172 2.13 -15.07 -16.27
CA GLU A 172 2.54 -15.98 -17.35
C GLU A 172 1.44 -17.01 -17.67
N LYS A 173 0.88 -17.66 -16.65
CA LYS A 173 -0.15 -18.70 -16.79
C LYS A 173 -1.41 -18.20 -17.48
N LEU A 174 -1.80 -16.96 -17.24
CA LEU A 174 -2.96 -16.33 -17.86
C LEU A 174 -2.67 -15.69 -19.22
N GLY A 175 -1.42 -15.65 -19.67
CA GLY A 175 -1.01 -14.97 -20.90
C GLY A 175 -1.33 -13.47 -20.87
N ALA A 176 -1.09 -12.83 -19.74
CA ALA A 176 -1.49 -11.45 -19.53
C ALA A 176 -0.70 -10.47 -20.40
N THR A 177 -1.38 -9.47 -20.92
CA THR A 177 -0.73 -8.28 -21.50
C THR A 177 -0.28 -7.36 -20.36
N ILE A 178 1.04 -7.07 -20.33
CA ILE A 178 1.64 -6.26 -19.28
C ILE A 178 1.81 -4.82 -19.76
N TYR A 179 1.35 -3.88 -18.94
CA TYR A 179 1.58 -2.44 -19.12
C TYR A 179 2.39 -1.89 -17.94
N SER A 180 3.16 -0.83 -18.19
CA SER A 180 3.86 -0.07 -17.16
C SER A 180 3.28 1.32 -17.00
N MET A 181 3.13 1.77 -15.75
CA MET A 181 2.77 3.15 -15.38
C MET A 181 3.88 3.75 -14.53
N ASP A 182 4.72 4.58 -15.13
CA ASP A 182 5.92 5.10 -14.48
C ASP A 182 5.86 6.59 -14.12
N GLU A 183 4.76 7.30 -14.42
CA GLU A 183 4.58 8.71 -14.11
C GLU A 183 4.35 8.93 -12.60
N ASN A 184 5.28 9.58 -11.92
CA ASN A 184 5.14 9.91 -10.50
C ASN A 184 4.64 11.35 -10.32
N SER A 185 3.41 11.52 -9.89
CA SER A 185 2.76 12.83 -9.69
C SER A 185 2.81 13.37 -8.25
N ARG A 186 3.51 12.67 -7.35
CA ARG A 186 3.56 12.99 -5.91
C ARG A 186 4.86 13.60 -5.48
N ASN A 187 5.94 12.88 -5.68
CA ASN A 187 7.23 13.17 -5.07
C ASN A 187 7.99 14.26 -5.84
N GLY A 188 8.75 15.09 -5.15
CA GLY A 188 9.80 15.86 -5.76
C GLY A 188 10.90 14.94 -6.31
N SER A 189 11.64 15.40 -7.35
CA SER A 189 12.63 14.57 -8.04
C SER A 189 13.70 14.02 -7.10
N ASP A 190 14.24 14.86 -6.19
CA ASP A 190 15.31 14.45 -5.28
C ASP A 190 14.83 13.35 -4.29
N ILE A 191 13.55 13.39 -3.86
CA ILE A 191 12.94 12.36 -3.02
C ILE A 191 12.78 11.07 -3.81
N LEU A 192 12.38 11.17 -5.08
CA LEU A 192 12.23 10.01 -5.95
C LEU A 192 13.58 9.35 -6.25
N ASP A 193 14.62 10.13 -6.49
CA ASP A 193 15.98 9.63 -6.70
C ASP A 193 16.52 8.93 -5.44
N PHE A 194 16.26 9.50 -4.26
CA PHE A 194 16.57 8.85 -2.98
C PHE A 194 15.85 7.51 -2.82
N ALA A 195 14.56 7.46 -3.14
CA ALA A 195 13.78 6.21 -3.08
C ALA A 195 14.28 5.16 -4.08
N ARG A 196 14.72 5.57 -5.28
CA ARG A 196 15.36 4.69 -6.27
C ARG A 196 16.69 4.11 -5.76
N ASP A 197 17.49 4.92 -5.07
CA ASP A 197 18.75 4.44 -4.50
C ASP A 197 18.53 3.41 -3.38
N ILE A 198 17.44 3.55 -2.63
CA ILE A 198 17.02 2.52 -1.67
C ILE A 198 16.72 1.20 -2.39
N ILE A 199 15.86 1.24 -3.41
CA ILE A 199 15.37 0.02 -4.06
C ILE A 199 16.45 -0.68 -4.89
N ARG A 200 17.41 0.04 -5.45
CA ARG A 200 18.57 -0.52 -6.16
C ARG A 200 19.44 -1.42 -5.28
N LYS A 201 19.48 -1.21 -3.97
CA LYS A 201 20.23 -2.06 -3.03
C LYS A 201 19.80 -3.53 -3.09
N ASN A 202 18.55 -3.81 -3.47
CA ASN A 202 18.00 -5.15 -3.69
C ASN A 202 17.91 -5.54 -5.17
N LYS A 203 18.68 -4.91 -6.05
CA LYS A 203 18.65 -5.17 -7.50
C LYS A 203 17.27 -4.97 -8.14
N MET A 204 16.38 -4.26 -7.47
CA MET A 204 15.10 -3.86 -8.05
C MET A 204 15.28 -2.57 -8.83
N SER A 205 14.49 -2.42 -9.90
CA SER A 205 14.50 -1.22 -10.74
C SER A 205 13.26 -0.38 -10.48
N ASP A 206 13.45 0.94 -10.52
CA ASP A 206 12.37 1.91 -10.52
C ASP A 206 12.62 2.93 -11.63
N PHE A 207 11.76 2.92 -12.63
CA PHE A 207 11.82 3.81 -13.79
C PHE A 207 10.85 4.99 -13.69
N SER A 208 10.34 5.27 -12.48
CA SER A 208 9.39 6.36 -12.25
C SER A 208 9.88 7.69 -12.84
N ILE A 209 8.99 8.42 -13.49
CA ILE A 209 9.26 9.72 -14.10
C ILE A 209 8.64 10.80 -13.23
N PRO A 210 9.43 11.76 -12.67
CA PRO A 210 8.88 12.82 -11.83
C PRO A 210 8.08 13.81 -12.68
N MET A 211 6.77 13.95 -12.39
CA MET A 211 5.86 14.77 -13.19
C MET A 211 5.60 16.16 -12.59
N ARG A 212 5.96 16.39 -11.32
CA ARG A 212 5.62 17.65 -10.62
C ARG A 212 6.46 18.85 -11.04
N GLY A 213 7.64 18.65 -11.61
CA GLY A 213 8.59 19.74 -11.91
C GLY A 213 9.19 20.40 -10.65
N VAL A 214 9.10 19.75 -9.48
CA VAL A 214 9.63 20.25 -8.20
C VAL A 214 10.72 19.29 -7.72
N ARG A 215 11.85 19.84 -7.24
CA ARG A 215 12.97 19.00 -6.77
C ARG A 215 12.63 18.25 -5.48
N GLY A 216 12.01 18.93 -4.51
CA GLY A 216 11.89 18.44 -3.15
C GLY A 216 13.20 18.59 -2.37
N ARG A 217 13.22 18.10 -1.12
CA ARG A 217 14.42 18.14 -0.26
C ARG A 217 14.56 16.85 0.52
N VAL A 218 15.71 16.22 0.47
CA VAL A 218 16.09 15.07 1.30
C VAL A 218 17.16 15.50 2.30
N ILE A 219 17.00 15.11 3.57
CA ILE A 219 17.91 15.42 4.67
C ILE A 219 18.21 14.11 5.39
N GLU A 220 19.48 13.70 5.36
CA GLU A 220 19.94 12.50 6.08
C GLU A 220 20.82 12.93 7.26
N LEU A 221 20.45 12.49 8.47
CA LEU A 221 21.23 12.78 9.69
C LEU A 221 20.93 11.75 10.78
N PRO A 222 21.82 11.62 11.79
CA PRO A 222 21.51 10.83 12.99
C PRO A 222 20.25 11.36 13.69
N PHE A 223 19.48 10.46 14.31
CA PHE A 223 18.25 10.85 14.98
C PHE A 223 18.49 11.94 16.03
N SER A 224 17.69 12.99 15.94
CA SER A 224 17.66 14.11 16.87
C SER A 224 16.22 14.60 17.04
N ILE A 225 15.64 14.37 18.22
CA ILE A 225 14.30 14.89 18.52
C ILE A 225 14.27 16.42 18.47
N LYS A 226 15.33 17.08 18.93
CA LYS A 226 15.42 18.54 18.87
C LYS A 226 15.32 19.04 17.41
N TYR A 227 16.10 18.42 16.52
CA TYR A 227 16.06 18.79 15.09
C TYR A 227 14.67 18.57 14.50
N LEU A 228 14.02 17.44 14.80
CA LEU A 228 12.66 17.16 14.32
C LEU A 228 11.65 18.18 14.83
N VAL A 229 11.70 18.53 16.12
CA VAL A 229 10.84 19.54 16.74
C VAL A 229 11.05 20.92 16.10
N ASP A 230 12.31 21.32 15.88
CA ASP A 230 12.66 22.61 15.26
C ASP A 230 12.14 22.68 13.81
N GLU A 231 12.29 21.60 13.04
CA GLU A 231 11.77 21.51 11.67
C GLU A 231 10.23 21.57 11.63
N ILE A 232 9.54 20.86 12.52
CA ILE A 232 8.08 20.86 12.60
C ILE A 232 7.61 22.28 12.98
N LYS A 233 8.19 22.91 14.00
CA LYS A 233 7.84 24.26 14.46
C LYS A 233 8.14 25.34 13.44
N SER A 234 9.07 25.11 12.50
CA SER A 234 9.38 26.02 11.41
C SER A 234 8.28 26.11 10.35
N THR A 235 7.29 25.22 10.39
CA THR A 235 6.18 25.17 9.44
C THR A 235 4.90 25.73 10.06
N SER A 236 4.02 26.27 9.22
CA SER A 236 2.75 26.89 9.66
C SER A 236 1.63 25.89 9.90
N ASN A 237 1.77 24.66 9.43
CA ASN A 237 0.71 23.65 9.49
C ASN A 237 1.29 22.28 9.92
N TYR A 238 0.94 21.85 11.12
CA TYR A 238 1.35 20.54 11.67
C TYR A 238 0.72 19.37 10.90
N GLY A 239 -0.46 19.56 10.32
CA GLY A 239 -1.13 18.56 9.49
C GLY A 239 -0.38 18.19 8.21
N ASP A 240 0.61 18.99 7.80
CA ASP A 240 1.50 18.69 6.68
C ASP A 240 2.62 17.70 7.04
N TRP A 241 2.69 17.23 8.29
CA TRP A 241 3.73 16.34 8.78
C TRP A 241 3.25 14.93 9.06
N MET A 242 4.08 13.97 8.68
CA MET A 242 3.97 12.58 9.07
C MET A 242 5.32 12.09 9.59
N VAL A 243 5.33 11.49 10.78
CA VAL A 243 6.52 10.86 11.36
C VAL A 243 6.29 9.34 11.35
N LEU A 244 7.19 8.62 10.68
CA LEU A 244 7.06 7.21 10.42
C LEU A 244 8.08 6.39 11.21
N ALA A 245 7.61 5.34 11.85
CA ALA A 245 8.43 4.39 12.59
C ALA A 245 8.16 2.94 12.14
N ARG A 246 9.03 2.00 12.56
CA ARG A 246 8.89 0.58 12.19
C ARG A 246 7.90 -0.15 13.08
N THR A 247 7.83 0.19 14.36
CA THR A 247 7.04 -0.53 15.37
C THR A 247 6.10 0.41 16.12
N ASN A 248 5.04 -0.15 16.71
CA ASN A 248 4.14 0.63 17.57
C ASN A 248 4.88 1.22 18.77
N ALA A 249 5.81 0.48 19.37
CA ALA A 249 6.61 1.00 20.50
C ALA A 249 7.45 2.23 20.14
N GLU A 250 7.98 2.27 18.91
CA GLU A 250 8.69 3.45 18.41
C GLU A 250 7.72 4.60 18.09
N VAL A 251 6.50 4.31 17.62
CA VAL A 251 5.44 5.30 17.43
C VAL A 251 5.09 5.95 18.77
N ASP A 252 4.87 5.14 19.80
CA ASP A 252 4.52 5.62 21.15
C ASP A 252 5.66 6.49 21.72
N ASP A 253 6.93 6.06 21.61
CA ASP A 253 8.11 6.81 22.07
C ASP A 253 8.24 8.18 21.37
N ILE A 254 7.97 8.24 20.05
CA ILE A 254 8.02 9.51 19.29
C ILE A 254 6.84 10.38 19.66
N PHE A 255 5.65 9.79 19.78
CA PHE A 255 4.44 10.51 20.13
C PHE A 255 4.60 11.24 21.48
N ASP A 256 5.09 10.54 22.49
CA ASP A 256 5.37 11.11 23.81
C ASP A 256 6.41 12.26 23.72
N LYS A 257 7.52 12.05 23.04
CA LYS A 257 8.57 13.06 22.87
C LYS A 257 8.09 14.33 22.15
N LEU A 258 7.23 14.19 21.14
CA LEU A 258 6.67 15.34 20.43
C LEU A 258 5.63 16.07 21.29
N THR A 259 4.81 15.33 22.01
CA THR A 259 3.81 15.88 22.93
C THR A 259 4.49 16.64 24.08
N ASP A 260 5.55 16.11 24.69
CA ASP A 260 6.36 16.78 25.71
C ASP A 260 7.02 18.05 25.17
N ALA A 261 7.33 18.12 23.89
CA ALA A 261 7.84 19.31 23.22
C ALA A 261 6.74 20.32 22.83
N GLY A 262 5.47 20.04 23.17
CA GLY A 262 4.32 20.91 22.92
C GLY A 262 3.85 20.88 21.46
N ILE A 263 4.09 19.78 20.72
CA ILE A 263 3.60 19.57 19.36
C ILE A 263 2.32 18.73 19.41
N PRO A 264 1.20 19.21 18.87
CA PRO A 264 -0.03 18.43 18.79
C PRO A 264 0.15 17.27 17.82
N CYS A 265 -0.06 16.04 18.30
CA CYS A 265 0.13 14.79 17.57
C CYS A 265 -1.12 13.92 17.59
N ASP A 266 -1.30 13.15 16.53
CA ASP A 266 -2.24 12.04 16.44
C ASP A 266 -1.51 10.76 16.05
N THR A 267 -2.01 9.64 16.58
CA THR A 267 -1.62 8.30 16.14
C THR A 267 -2.85 7.44 15.90
N PHE A 268 -2.74 6.47 14.99
CA PHE A 268 -3.76 5.47 14.75
C PHE A 268 -3.15 4.23 14.06
N LYS A 269 -3.78 3.09 14.27
CA LYS A 269 -3.46 1.87 13.51
C LYS A 269 -4.39 1.78 12.30
N GLN A 270 -3.90 1.24 11.21
CA GLN A 270 -4.71 0.98 10.03
C GLN A 270 -5.76 -0.09 10.40
N GLY A 271 -7.05 0.22 10.20
CA GLY A 271 -8.17 -0.65 10.56
C GLY A 271 -8.88 -0.31 11.85
N ASP A 272 -8.26 0.44 12.77
CA ASP A 272 -8.87 0.80 14.06
C ASP A 272 -9.93 1.92 13.94
N LEU A 273 -9.93 2.65 12.83
CA LEU A 273 -10.81 3.80 12.64
C LEU A 273 -11.79 3.56 11.49
N SER A 274 -12.99 4.08 11.64
CA SER A 274 -13.91 4.26 10.53
C SER A 274 -13.35 5.25 9.49
N LYS A 275 -13.92 5.26 8.30
CA LYS A 275 -13.50 6.17 7.22
C LYS A 275 -13.62 7.64 7.63
N ASP A 276 -14.70 7.97 8.35
CA ASP A 276 -14.98 9.36 8.77
C ASP A 276 -13.99 9.80 9.84
N GLU A 277 -13.74 8.97 10.85
CA GLU A 277 -12.74 9.23 11.91
C GLU A 277 -11.32 9.37 11.31
N LEU A 278 -10.93 8.52 10.36
CA LEU A 278 -9.64 8.66 9.70
C LEU A 278 -9.57 9.96 8.89
N SER A 279 -10.64 10.29 8.15
CA SER A 279 -10.72 11.54 7.37
C SER A 279 -10.62 12.77 8.28
N GLU A 280 -11.29 12.77 9.42
CA GLU A 280 -11.19 13.83 10.42
C GLU A 280 -9.78 13.96 11.00
N LYS A 281 -9.20 12.84 11.44
CA LYS A 281 -7.82 12.81 11.94
C LYS A 281 -6.82 13.30 10.88
N MET A 282 -6.97 12.89 9.64
CA MET A 282 -6.07 13.33 8.57
C MET A 282 -6.20 14.82 8.24
N LYS A 283 -7.38 15.43 8.48
CA LYS A 283 -7.60 16.88 8.28
C LYS A 283 -7.21 17.72 9.50
N ALA A 284 -7.08 17.12 10.67
CA ALA A 284 -6.69 17.83 11.88
C ALA A 284 -5.28 18.43 11.73
N ASN A 285 -5.10 19.63 12.28
CA ASN A 285 -3.78 20.29 12.28
C ASN A 285 -2.86 19.73 13.36
N THR A 286 -2.55 18.44 13.23
CA THR A 286 -1.70 17.65 14.12
C THR A 286 -0.69 16.84 13.32
N VAL A 287 0.48 16.61 13.88
CA VAL A 287 1.48 15.70 13.30
C VAL A 287 0.96 14.26 13.38
N LYS A 288 1.00 13.53 12.27
CA LYS A 288 0.60 12.10 12.25
C LYS A 288 1.81 11.23 12.55
N VAL A 289 1.78 10.54 13.69
CA VAL A 289 2.85 9.60 14.10
C VAL A 289 2.36 8.18 13.87
N LEU A 290 2.94 7.47 12.89
CA LEU A 290 2.40 6.20 12.38
C LEU A 290 3.50 5.17 12.17
N THR A 291 3.11 3.90 12.14
CA THR A 291 4.00 2.90 11.53
C THR A 291 4.05 3.09 10.01
N ILE A 292 5.15 2.67 9.39
CA ILE A 292 5.29 2.71 7.93
C ILE A 292 4.17 1.89 7.27
N HIS A 293 3.78 0.76 7.87
CA HIS A 293 2.66 -0.07 7.36
C HIS A 293 1.34 0.71 7.38
N SER A 294 1.02 1.40 8.48
CA SER A 294 -0.20 2.21 8.59
C SER A 294 -0.21 3.43 7.65
N SER A 295 0.95 3.86 7.17
CA SER A 295 1.07 4.97 6.22
C SER A 295 0.83 4.56 4.76
N LYS A 296 0.71 3.26 4.46
CA LYS A 296 0.48 2.80 3.09
C LYS A 296 -0.84 3.37 2.55
N GLY A 297 -0.79 3.95 1.36
CA GLY A 297 -1.92 4.68 0.77
C GLY A 297 -2.02 6.15 1.15
N LEU A 298 -1.38 6.58 2.25
CA LEU A 298 -1.36 7.99 2.68
C LEU A 298 -0.21 8.77 2.02
N GLU A 299 -0.30 10.10 2.06
CA GLU A 299 0.76 11.00 1.60
C GLU A 299 0.67 12.34 2.33
N THR A 300 1.80 13.02 2.47
CA THR A 300 1.84 14.35 3.07
C THR A 300 3.00 15.18 2.50
N ARG A 301 3.04 16.47 2.79
CA ARG A 301 4.11 17.35 2.30
C ARG A 301 5.46 17.00 2.89
N TYR A 302 5.52 16.74 4.20
CA TYR A 302 6.75 16.53 4.95
C TYR A 302 6.71 15.20 5.69
N VAL A 303 7.72 14.38 5.50
CA VAL A 303 7.85 13.08 6.18
C VAL A 303 9.19 13.02 6.90
N ALA A 304 9.15 12.53 8.15
CA ALA A 304 10.35 12.13 8.88
C ALA A 304 10.30 10.62 9.13
N VAL A 305 11.36 9.90 8.82
CA VAL A 305 11.48 8.45 9.05
C VAL A 305 12.43 8.22 10.22
N TYR A 306 11.93 7.62 11.31
CA TYR A 306 12.64 7.49 12.58
C TYR A 306 13.79 6.50 12.55
N ASP A 307 13.60 5.33 11.91
CA ASP A 307 14.62 4.27 11.83
C ASP A 307 14.69 3.74 10.39
N SER A 308 15.85 3.91 9.79
CA SER A 308 16.11 3.61 8.39
C SER A 308 16.87 2.29 8.18
N ARG A 309 16.84 1.36 9.14
CA ARG A 309 17.53 0.06 8.99
C ARG A 309 16.89 -0.78 7.88
N MET A 310 17.76 -1.34 7.03
CA MET A 310 17.37 -2.22 5.93
C MET A 310 18.19 -3.51 6.01
N TRP A 311 17.57 -4.61 6.46
CA TRP A 311 18.28 -5.88 6.70
C TRP A 311 17.99 -6.97 5.67
N ASN A 312 16.87 -6.85 4.95
CA ASN A 312 16.41 -7.81 3.93
C ASN A 312 15.61 -7.10 2.85
N GLU A 313 15.14 -7.85 1.84
CA GLU A 313 14.36 -7.30 0.72
C GLU A 313 13.06 -6.60 1.16
N GLU A 314 12.36 -7.17 2.15
CA GLU A 314 11.14 -6.57 2.67
C GLU A 314 11.42 -5.22 3.32
N GLU A 315 12.52 -5.09 4.08
CA GLU A 315 12.94 -3.83 4.70
C GLU A 315 13.25 -2.76 3.65
N VAL A 316 13.78 -3.14 2.50
CA VAL A 316 14.01 -2.21 1.39
C VAL A 316 12.68 -1.73 0.81
N CYS A 317 11.70 -2.61 0.60
CA CYS A 317 10.37 -2.23 0.15
C CYS A 317 9.66 -1.32 1.18
N ILE A 318 9.79 -1.62 2.48
CA ILE A 318 9.24 -0.80 3.56
C ILE A 318 9.89 0.60 3.55
N SER A 319 11.20 0.67 3.38
CA SER A 319 11.93 1.94 3.28
C SER A 319 11.54 2.74 2.03
N TYR A 320 11.35 2.07 0.89
CA TYR A 320 10.84 2.68 -0.32
C TYR A 320 9.42 3.26 -0.12
N VAL A 321 8.53 2.50 0.53
CA VAL A 321 7.19 2.99 0.88
C VAL A 321 7.29 4.23 1.76
N ALA A 322 8.12 4.20 2.82
CA ALA A 322 8.29 5.34 3.72
C ALA A 322 8.77 6.59 2.98
N ALA A 323 9.82 6.48 2.15
CA ALA A 323 10.37 7.59 1.39
C ALA A 323 9.34 8.20 0.42
N THR A 324 8.58 7.34 -0.27
CA THR A 324 7.57 7.78 -1.27
C THR A 324 6.29 8.36 -0.66
N ARG A 325 6.16 8.43 0.68
CA ARG A 325 5.06 9.17 1.34
C ARG A 325 5.27 10.69 1.30
N ALA A 326 6.52 11.16 1.19
CA ALA A 326 6.86 12.57 1.18
C ALA A 326 6.60 13.23 -0.19
N ARG A 327 5.99 14.41 -0.19
CA ARG A 327 5.80 15.21 -1.41
C ARG A 327 6.93 16.20 -1.62
N ASP A 328 7.28 16.96 -0.57
CA ASP A 328 8.15 18.15 -0.68
C ASP A 328 9.44 18.03 0.16
N ARG A 329 9.39 17.34 1.32
CA ARG A 329 10.55 17.16 2.20
C ARG A 329 10.55 15.77 2.84
N LEU A 330 11.71 15.14 2.81
CA LEU A 330 11.98 13.88 3.50
C LEU A 330 13.14 14.08 4.49
N ILE A 331 12.91 13.83 5.76
CA ILE A 331 13.96 13.70 6.78
C ILE A 331 14.17 12.22 7.05
N TRP A 332 15.37 11.74 6.79
CA TRP A 332 15.74 10.35 6.93
C TRP A 332 16.71 10.19 8.10
N PHE A 333 16.18 9.77 9.25
CA PHE A 333 17.03 9.58 10.43
C PHE A 333 17.77 8.25 10.36
N THR A 334 19.11 8.33 10.44
CA THR A 334 19.98 7.17 10.59
C THR A 334 20.29 6.92 12.05
N LYS A 335 20.46 5.66 12.47
CA LYS A 335 20.98 5.39 13.82
C LYS A 335 22.44 5.87 13.93
N PRO A 336 22.82 6.43 15.09
CA PRO A 336 24.22 6.72 15.34
C PRO A 336 25.04 5.45 15.16
N VAL A 337 26.11 5.54 14.37
CA VAL A 337 27.09 4.44 14.28
C VAL A 337 27.74 4.28 15.65
N VAL A 338 27.27 3.31 16.42
CA VAL A 338 27.97 2.94 17.68
C VAL A 338 29.30 2.36 17.27
N LYS A 339 30.37 3.18 17.37
CA LYS A 339 31.74 2.70 17.24
C LYS A 339 31.91 1.63 18.32
N LYS A 340 31.97 0.35 17.95
CA LYS A 340 32.36 -0.72 18.88
C LYS A 340 33.69 -0.29 19.47
N LYS A 341 33.72 -0.04 20.80
CA LYS A 341 35.02 0.13 21.51
C LYS A 341 35.88 -1.08 21.13
N PRO A 342 37.16 -0.87 20.75
CA PRO A 342 38.04 -1.98 20.48
C PRO A 342 38.05 -2.88 21.73
N ARG A 343 37.81 -4.18 21.53
CA ARG A 343 37.96 -5.15 22.63
C ARG A 343 39.35 -4.96 23.15
N ARG A 344 39.50 -4.53 24.42
CA ARG A 344 40.74 -4.60 25.14
C ARG A 344 41.14 -6.09 25.19
N ASN A 345 42.14 -6.45 24.40
CA ASN A 345 42.80 -7.73 24.59
C ASN A 345 43.32 -7.77 26.03
N SER A 346 42.68 -8.56 26.86
CA SER A 346 43.27 -8.96 28.12
C SER A 346 44.46 -9.85 27.77
N MET A 347 45.67 -9.28 27.76
CA MET A 347 46.88 -10.05 27.86
C MET A 347 46.82 -10.76 29.21
N THR A 348 46.50 -12.02 29.23
CA THR A 348 46.87 -12.91 30.33
C THR A 348 48.30 -13.24 30.15
N SER A 349 49.16 -12.60 30.96
CA SER A 349 50.54 -13.06 31.25
C SER A 349 50.43 -14.41 31.93
N TRP A 350 51.00 -15.42 31.30
CA TRP A 350 51.36 -16.68 31.97
C TRP A 350 52.76 -16.53 32.52
N GLU A 351 52.91 -16.54 33.83
CA GLU A 351 54.06 -17.05 34.56
C GLU A 351 53.69 -18.37 35.19
#